data_360e080ba7689dfc9ab39fb00721151f
#
_entry.id   360e080ba7689dfc9ab39fb00721151f
#
_cell.length_a   1.000
_cell.length_b   1.000
_cell.length_c   1.000
_cell.angle_alpha   90.00
_cell.angle_beta   90.00
_cell.angle_gamma   90.00
#
_symmetry.space_group_name_H-M   'P 1'
#
loop_
_entity.id
_entity.type
_entity.pdbx_description
1 polymer ?
#
loop_
_entity_poly.entity_id
_entity_poly.type
_entity_poly.pdbx_seq_one_letter_code
_entity_poly.pdbx_strand_id
1 'polypeptide(L)'
;MKRREFFKSAVVSLAAVSYPSWKGYADDNTIPIEIPAVTGSRQPIAIERIAVEEFRKSLNGRLLLPEDDDYQVARLVRNRSIDKRPALIAQCRNSEDVQACVNFAHHYQLLTAVKCGAHSVSGKGTCDGGLLIDLSPLQGVSVNPTKRRIFVTGGSLLGRLDEATLPLGLGTTAGTVSHTGVGGLTLGGGFGRLGRRFGLTLDNLKSVEIVTADGQLRYADAEENSELFWGVRGGGGNFGVVTMFEFQLHPMNPKVVGGRITYSFSQVKDLLRFYGEHSVKAPVELYYDPVIFAPPMGFDKMVYFDVCYSGPLDQAEKVLKPLYSAGKVLKDNLETIDYMTLQKSGDDDDPRGASQYLKGGFITDVTSGLIDTLVDNLEAHPTRGSMAFFQQSGGAINEVPADTTAFPHRYANSNLITGSFWPYGVDTAPHIEWSRRYWRKVDKFTKGFYTVDEFSESQQQVNKNFLGNYDRLVKIKNQYDPTNLFRLNANIKPTITAG
;
A
#
# COMPACT_ATOMS: atom_id res chain seq x y z
N MET A 1 -27.48 10.92 -1.92
CA MET A 1 -26.31 11.79 -2.12
C MET A 1 -25.10 10.89 -2.43
N LYS A 2 -24.38 11.14 -3.50
CA LYS A 2 -23.27 10.30 -3.92
C LYS A 2 -22.09 10.53 -2.98
N ARG A 3 -21.32 9.49 -2.61
CA ARG A 3 -20.05 9.54 -1.88
C ARG A 3 -19.10 10.63 -2.39
N ARG A 4 -19.20 10.91 -3.68
CA ARG A 4 -18.52 12.01 -4.40
C ARG A 4 -18.81 13.41 -3.83
N GLU A 5 -19.99 13.65 -3.28
CA GLU A 5 -20.37 14.95 -2.70
C GLU A 5 -19.85 15.14 -1.27
N PHE A 6 -19.74 14.03 -0.51
CA PHE A 6 -19.11 14.08 0.82
C PHE A 6 -17.64 14.50 0.73
N PHE A 7 -16.88 13.91 -0.19
CA PHE A 7 -15.47 14.27 -0.38
C PHE A 7 -15.30 15.65 -1.06
N LYS A 8 -16.21 16.07 -1.91
CA LYS A 8 -16.20 17.42 -2.48
C LYS A 8 -16.46 18.51 -1.43
N SER A 9 -17.33 18.26 -0.45
CA SER A 9 -17.58 19.20 0.65
C SER A 9 -16.39 19.31 1.61
N ALA A 10 -15.58 18.26 1.74
CA ALA A 10 -14.35 18.29 2.54
C ALA A 10 -13.19 19.06 1.86
N VAL A 11 -13.26 19.30 0.56
CA VAL A 11 -12.21 19.99 -0.23
C VAL A 11 -12.46 21.50 -0.37
N VAL A 12 -13.66 22.01 -0.08
CA VAL A 12 -14.06 23.41 -0.38
C VAL A 12 -13.76 24.40 0.77
N SER A 13 -13.11 24.00 1.84
CA SER A 13 -12.64 24.96 2.85
C SER A 13 -11.13 25.17 2.78
N LEU A 14 -10.62 25.69 1.67
CA LEU A 14 -9.34 26.38 1.60
C LEU A 14 -9.48 27.77 2.27
N ALA A 15 -9.72 27.78 3.57
CA ALA A 15 -9.41 28.95 4.35
C ALA A 15 -7.88 28.98 4.51
N ALA A 16 -7.27 30.09 4.12
CA ALA A 16 -5.87 30.35 4.37
C ALA A 16 -5.59 30.25 5.86
N VAL A 17 -5.15 29.08 6.31
CA VAL A 17 -4.63 28.88 7.66
C VAL A 17 -3.18 29.35 7.61
N SER A 18 -2.95 30.51 8.21
CA SER A 18 -1.61 30.98 8.54
C SER A 18 -0.91 29.92 9.39
N TYR A 19 0.08 29.26 8.81
CA TYR A 19 0.97 28.36 9.54
C TYR A 19 1.68 29.14 10.65
N PRO A 20 1.86 28.56 11.84
CA PRO A 20 2.76 29.14 12.81
C PRO A 20 4.14 29.20 12.13
N SER A 21 4.56 30.43 11.85
CA SER A 21 5.91 30.69 11.37
C SER A 21 6.89 30.10 12.39
N TRP A 22 7.78 29.27 11.93
CA TRP A 22 8.99 28.93 12.67
C TRP A 22 9.82 30.22 12.81
N LYS A 23 9.44 31.03 13.80
CA LYS A 23 10.19 32.21 14.21
C LYS A 23 11.39 31.75 15.02
N GLY A 24 12.51 31.73 14.36
CA GLY A 24 13.78 31.48 15.01
C GLY A 24 14.93 31.25 14.05
N TYR A 25 15.05 32.07 13.00
CA TYR A 25 16.26 32.40 12.26
C TYR A 25 15.88 33.32 11.10
N ALA A 26 15.62 34.57 11.45
CA ALA A 26 15.51 35.62 10.46
C ALA A 26 16.30 36.82 11.05
N ASP A 27 17.59 36.78 10.83
CA ASP A 27 18.47 37.94 10.57
C ASP A 27 19.87 37.40 10.33
N ASP A 28 20.11 37.02 9.12
CA ASP A 28 21.36 37.14 8.36
C ASP A 28 21.14 36.46 7.01
N ASN A 29 21.48 37.13 5.94
CA ASN A 29 21.46 36.60 4.55
C ASN A 29 22.60 35.56 4.31
N THR A 30 22.98 34.80 5.31
CA THR A 30 23.95 33.69 5.22
C THR A 30 23.20 32.40 5.00
N ILE A 31 23.34 31.84 3.81
CA ILE A 31 22.94 30.44 3.51
C ILE A 31 23.54 29.53 4.57
N PRO A 32 22.76 28.71 5.29
CA PRO A 32 23.30 27.81 6.32
C PRO A 32 24.46 26.98 5.78
N ILE A 33 25.57 26.96 6.50
CA ILE A 33 26.76 26.20 6.14
C ILE A 33 26.51 24.70 6.30
N GLU A 34 25.55 24.34 7.16
CA GLU A 34 25.19 22.97 7.49
C GLU A 34 23.70 22.72 7.33
N ILE A 35 23.34 21.53 6.89
CA ILE A 35 21.95 21.04 6.79
C ILE A 35 21.69 20.12 7.98
N PRO A 36 20.75 20.49 8.88
CA PRO A 36 20.38 19.62 9.99
C PRO A 36 19.66 18.37 9.49
N ALA A 37 20.08 17.20 9.97
CA ALA A 37 19.50 15.92 9.60
C ALA A 37 19.48 14.97 10.81
N VAL A 38 18.91 13.76 10.63
CA VAL A 38 18.91 12.71 11.64
C VAL A 38 19.40 11.39 11.07
N THR A 39 20.12 10.65 11.92
CA THR A 39 20.54 9.28 11.59
C THR A 39 19.40 8.28 11.70
N GLY A 40 19.60 7.06 11.22
CA GLY A 40 18.68 5.94 11.40
C GLY A 40 18.37 5.63 12.87
N SER A 41 19.27 5.92 13.79
CA SER A 41 19.04 5.84 15.25
C SER A 41 18.41 7.10 15.84
N ARG A 42 17.98 8.05 14.98
CA ARG A 42 17.35 9.34 15.35
C ARG A 42 18.27 10.27 16.17
N GLN A 43 19.56 10.16 15.99
CA GLN A 43 20.51 11.12 16.55
C GLN A 43 20.61 12.31 15.58
N PRO A 44 20.60 13.56 16.09
CA PRO A 44 20.80 14.73 15.25
C PRO A 44 22.24 14.74 14.71
N ILE A 45 22.36 15.12 13.45
CA ILE A 45 23.63 15.38 12.76
C ILE A 45 23.52 16.65 11.93
N ALA A 46 24.66 17.21 11.56
CA ALA A 46 24.79 18.30 10.62
C ALA A 46 25.58 17.82 9.40
N ILE A 47 25.07 18.09 8.21
CA ILE A 47 25.74 17.74 6.94
C ILE A 47 26.27 19.04 6.32
N GLU A 48 27.55 19.09 6.00
CA GLU A 48 28.11 20.25 5.31
C GLU A 48 27.37 20.54 4.00
N ARG A 49 26.98 21.80 3.79
CA ARG A 49 26.23 22.18 2.60
C ARG A 49 26.98 21.86 1.31
N ILE A 50 28.29 21.95 1.30
CA ILE A 50 29.10 21.59 0.14
C ILE A 50 28.90 20.13 -0.26
N ALA A 51 28.83 19.22 0.69
CA ALA A 51 28.57 17.79 0.43
C ALA A 51 27.13 17.56 -0.13
N VAL A 52 26.16 18.33 0.36
CA VAL A 52 24.78 18.30 -0.16
C VAL A 52 24.72 18.84 -1.60
N GLU A 53 25.48 19.90 -1.91
CA GLU A 53 25.56 20.44 -3.26
C GLU A 53 26.30 19.51 -4.24
N GLU A 54 27.34 18.81 -3.78
CA GLU A 54 28.00 17.76 -4.56
C GLU A 54 27.05 16.59 -4.83
N PHE A 55 26.31 16.14 -3.81
CA PHE A 55 25.25 15.14 -3.98
C PHE A 55 24.18 15.62 -4.97
N ARG A 56 23.71 16.87 -4.86
CA ARG A 56 22.75 17.46 -5.83
C ARG A 56 23.26 17.38 -7.26
N LYS A 57 24.54 17.68 -7.50
CA LYS A 57 25.18 17.64 -8.83
C LYS A 57 25.36 16.23 -9.37
N SER A 58 25.44 15.23 -8.51
CA SER A 58 25.57 13.82 -8.92
C SER A 58 24.29 13.20 -9.43
N LEU A 59 23.13 13.82 -9.19
CA LEU A 59 21.82 13.31 -9.60
C LEU A 59 21.44 13.80 -11.01
N ASN A 60 20.91 12.89 -11.82
CA ASN A 60 20.17 13.24 -13.03
C ASN A 60 18.76 13.77 -12.72
N GLY A 61 18.24 13.39 -11.56
CA GLY A 61 17.01 13.89 -10.99
C GLY A 61 17.15 15.22 -10.28
N ARG A 62 16.40 15.40 -9.20
CA ARG A 62 16.40 16.66 -8.42
C ARG A 62 16.61 16.36 -6.95
N LEU A 63 17.38 17.18 -6.26
CA LEU A 63 17.44 17.23 -4.81
C LEU A 63 16.70 18.47 -4.32
N LEU A 64 15.70 18.27 -3.46
CA LEU A 64 14.91 19.34 -2.84
C LEU A 64 15.28 19.47 -1.36
N LEU A 65 15.46 20.71 -0.95
CA LEU A 65 15.65 21.16 0.43
C LEU A 65 14.37 21.84 0.94
N PRO A 66 14.19 22.01 2.25
CA PRO A 66 12.99 22.67 2.82
C PRO A 66 12.67 24.07 2.27
N GLU A 67 13.68 24.79 1.78
CA GLU A 67 13.56 26.12 1.16
C GLU A 67 13.12 26.09 -0.30
N ASP A 68 13.16 24.94 -0.99
CA ASP A 68 12.77 24.84 -2.40
C ASP A 68 11.22 24.87 -2.55
N ASP A 69 10.71 25.56 -3.57
CA ASP A 69 9.27 25.78 -3.81
C ASP A 69 8.47 24.46 -3.90
N ASP A 70 9.02 23.45 -4.57
CA ASP A 70 8.37 22.16 -4.76
C ASP A 70 8.42 21.23 -3.53
N TYR A 71 9.21 21.58 -2.51
CA TYR A 71 9.42 20.73 -1.34
C TYR A 71 8.11 20.39 -0.63
N GLN A 72 7.22 21.37 -0.41
CA GLN A 72 5.97 21.16 0.31
C GLN A 72 5.04 20.16 -0.40
N VAL A 73 5.07 20.11 -1.72
CA VAL A 73 4.30 19.13 -2.51
C VAL A 73 5.00 17.78 -2.50
N ALA A 74 6.32 17.77 -2.70
CA ALA A 74 7.12 16.54 -2.80
C ALA A 74 7.13 15.71 -1.50
N ARG A 75 7.09 16.34 -0.31
CA ARG A 75 7.09 15.63 0.98
C ARG A 75 5.77 14.95 1.33
N LEU A 76 4.67 15.32 0.66
CA LEU A 76 3.34 14.83 1.01
C LEU A 76 3.16 13.35 0.65
N VAL A 77 2.44 12.66 1.54
CA VAL A 77 1.92 11.31 1.32
C VAL A 77 0.38 11.34 1.25
N ARG A 78 -0.23 10.26 0.78
CA ARG A 78 -1.68 10.16 0.63
C ARG A 78 -2.43 10.42 1.94
N ASN A 79 -1.98 9.82 3.04
CA ASN A 79 -2.57 10.02 4.35
C ASN A 79 -2.18 11.38 4.93
N ARG A 80 -3.13 12.31 4.97
CA ARG A 80 -2.88 13.70 5.41
C ARG A 80 -2.71 13.86 6.92
N SER A 81 -2.98 12.83 7.72
CA SER A 81 -2.62 12.83 9.15
C SER A 81 -1.11 12.68 9.36
N ILE A 82 -0.36 12.36 8.30
CA ILE A 82 1.10 12.21 8.31
C ILE A 82 1.72 13.52 7.79
N ASP A 83 2.29 14.31 8.68
CA ASP A 83 2.98 15.58 8.36
C ASP A 83 4.45 15.48 8.77
N LYS A 84 5.24 14.75 7.98
CA LYS A 84 6.68 14.59 8.18
C LYS A 84 7.49 15.50 7.27
N ARG A 85 8.69 15.88 7.73
CA ARG A 85 9.58 16.84 7.07
C ARG A 85 10.97 16.24 6.87
N PRO A 86 11.24 15.58 5.72
CA PRO A 86 12.58 15.12 5.37
C PRO A 86 13.58 16.28 5.34
N ALA A 87 14.83 16.04 5.74
CA ALA A 87 15.90 17.03 5.54
C ALA A 87 16.22 17.20 4.05
N LEU A 88 16.15 16.10 3.31
CA LEU A 88 16.45 16.03 1.89
C LEU A 88 15.40 15.18 1.18
N ILE A 89 14.98 15.60 -0.04
CA ILE A 89 14.13 14.80 -0.93
C ILE A 89 14.86 14.63 -2.26
N ALA A 90 15.29 13.42 -2.57
CA ALA A 90 15.92 13.09 -3.84
C ALA A 90 14.89 12.48 -4.79
N GLN A 91 14.50 13.21 -5.81
CA GLN A 91 13.59 12.79 -6.88
C GLN A 91 14.37 12.08 -7.98
N CYS A 92 14.41 10.75 -7.91
CA CYS A 92 15.21 9.90 -8.78
C CYS A 92 14.55 9.67 -10.15
N ARG A 93 15.36 9.69 -11.23
CA ARG A 93 14.92 9.42 -12.61
C ARG A 93 15.45 8.12 -13.18
N ASN A 94 16.49 7.54 -12.57
CA ASN A 94 17.14 6.30 -13.00
C ASN A 94 17.71 5.55 -11.79
N SER A 95 18.30 4.38 -12.03
CA SER A 95 18.93 3.55 -11.00
C SER A 95 20.21 4.16 -10.44
N GLU A 96 20.94 4.94 -11.22
CA GLU A 96 22.16 5.65 -10.80
C GLU A 96 21.85 6.72 -9.75
N ASP A 97 20.74 7.44 -9.89
CA ASP A 97 20.26 8.37 -8.86
C ASP A 97 19.97 7.64 -7.56
N VAL A 98 19.32 6.46 -7.65
CA VAL A 98 19.02 5.63 -6.46
C VAL A 98 20.31 5.14 -5.80
N GLN A 99 21.33 4.71 -6.58
CA GLN A 99 22.63 4.32 -6.05
C GLN A 99 23.32 5.50 -5.34
N ALA A 100 23.30 6.69 -5.95
CA ALA A 100 23.84 7.90 -5.32
C ALA A 100 23.14 8.22 -3.99
N CYS A 101 21.79 8.10 -3.95
CA CYS A 101 21.01 8.31 -2.74
C CYS A 101 21.35 7.28 -1.63
N VAL A 102 21.47 6.00 -1.98
CA VAL A 102 21.80 4.94 -1.02
C VAL A 102 23.22 5.13 -0.49
N ASN A 103 24.19 5.44 -1.34
CA ASN A 103 25.56 5.72 -0.94
C ASN A 103 25.65 6.93 0.00
N PHE A 104 24.95 8.02 -0.33
CA PHE A 104 24.89 9.20 0.52
C PHE A 104 24.24 8.90 1.88
N ALA A 105 23.11 8.20 1.87
CA ALA A 105 22.43 7.78 3.09
C ALA A 105 23.28 6.84 3.96
N HIS A 106 24.01 5.93 3.34
CA HIS A 106 24.91 5.00 4.04
C HIS A 106 26.09 5.75 4.68
N HIS A 107 26.73 6.67 3.93
CA HIS A 107 27.87 7.46 4.41
C HIS A 107 27.52 8.28 5.66
N TYR A 108 26.36 8.97 5.66
CA TYR A 108 25.91 9.79 6.78
C TYR A 108 25.00 9.02 7.76
N GLN A 109 24.81 7.72 7.55
CA GLN A 109 23.91 6.87 8.35
C GLN A 109 22.49 7.45 8.49
N LEU A 110 21.97 8.11 7.46
CA LEU A 110 20.72 8.85 7.50
C LEU A 110 19.50 7.96 7.73
N LEU A 111 18.53 8.49 8.45
CA LEU A 111 17.17 7.94 8.43
C LEU A 111 16.64 8.02 7.01
N THR A 112 16.33 6.87 6.40
CA THR A 112 15.99 6.79 4.99
C THR A 112 14.58 6.25 4.78
N ALA A 113 13.79 6.97 3.99
CA ALA A 113 12.48 6.52 3.52
C ALA A 113 12.49 6.40 2.00
N VAL A 114 11.66 5.50 1.46
CA VAL A 114 11.48 5.32 0.01
C VAL A 114 10.01 5.58 -0.34
N LYS A 115 9.76 6.43 -1.32
CA LYS A 115 8.43 6.78 -1.80
C LYS A 115 8.24 6.38 -3.26
N CYS A 116 7.14 5.67 -3.54
CA CYS A 116 6.61 5.43 -4.87
C CYS A 116 5.24 6.14 -5.00
N GLY A 117 4.11 5.43 -4.98
CA GLY A 117 2.76 6.01 -4.99
C GLY A 117 2.30 6.68 -3.68
N ALA A 118 3.12 6.64 -2.62
CA ALA A 118 2.85 7.27 -1.32
C ALA A 118 1.59 6.73 -0.59
N HIS A 119 1.23 5.46 -0.81
CA HIS A 119 0.04 4.81 -0.27
C HIS A 119 0.21 4.21 1.14
N SER A 120 1.42 4.21 1.71
CA SER A 120 1.62 3.73 3.08
C SER A 120 0.73 4.48 4.07
N VAL A 121 -0.27 3.80 4.62
CA VAL A 121 -1.24 4.39 5.55
C VAL A 121 -0.54 4.89 6.81
N SER A 122 0.49 4.17 7.27
CA SER A 122 1.32 4.51 8.45
C SER A 122 2.42 5.54 8.17
N GLY A 123 2.54 6.03 6.93
CA GLY A 123 3.53 7.06 6.58
C GLY A 123 4.97 6.56 6.55
N LYS A 124 5.20 5.28 6.23
CA LYS A 124 6.55 4.71 6.08
C LYS A 124 7.24 5.17 4.79
N GLY A 125 6.47 5.67 3.81
CA GLY A 125 7.00 6.27 2.58
C GLY A 125 7.51 7.70 2.75
N THR A 126 7.75 8.19 3.98
CA THR A 126 8.35 9.48 4.29
C THR A 126 8.97 9.46 5.70
N CYS A 127 9.84 10.42 6.03
CA CYS A 127 10.53 10.49 7.32
C CYS A 127 10.67 11.93 7.81
N ASP A 128 10.96 12.12 9.11
CA ASP A 128 11.35 13.40 9.67
C ASP A 128 12.87 13.50 9.72
N GLY A 129 13.41 14.60 9.20
CA GLY A 129 14.83 14.98 9.28
C GLY A 129 15.79 14.04 8.54
N GLY A 130 15.30 13.04 7.81
CA GLY A 130 16.11 12.08 7.06
C GLY A 130 16.16 12.37 5.56
N LEU A 131 16.62 11.38 4.78
CA LEU A 131 16.57 11.38 3.31
C LEU A 131 15.32 10.66 2.82
N LEU A 132 14.52 11.33 1.99
CA LEU A 132 13.44 10.72 1.23
C LEU A 132 13.91 10.42 -0.19
N ILE A 133 14.05 9.14 -0.54
CA ILE A 133 14.28 8.66 -1.91
C ILE A 133 12.91 8.61 -2.61
N ASP A 134 12.64 9.60 -3.45
CA ASP A 134 11.37 9.74 -4.16
C ASP A 134 11.48 9.16 -5.57
N LEU A 135 10.87 8.00 -5.79
CA LEU A 135 10.84 7.31 -7.07
C LEU A 135 9.71 7.82 -7.99
N SER A 136 8.87 8.76 -7.55
CA SER A 136 7.69 9.18 -8.33
C SER A 136 8.03 9.69 -9.75
N PRO A 137 9.21 10.26 -10.06
CA PRO A 137 9.58 10.57 -11.43
C PRO A 137 10.08 9.37 -12.25
N LEU A 138 10.46 8.27 -11.59
CA LEU A 138 10.95 7.05 -12.23
C LEU A 138 9.76 6.20 -12.72
N GLN A 139 9.10 6.68 -13.78
CA GLN A 139 7.91 6.05 -14.36
C GLN A 139 8.21 5.54 -15.77
N GLY A 140 8.16 4.24 -15.94
CA GLY A 140 8.36 3.59 -17.23
C GLY A 140 7.67 2.23 -17.27
N VAL A 141 7.09 1.91 -18.43
CA VAL A 141 6.43 0.63 -18.67
C VAL A 141 6.82 0.13 -20.05
N SER A 142 7.23 -1.14 -20.17
CA SER A 142 7.52 -1.80 -21.43
C SER A 142 6.92 -3.20 -21.46
N VAL A 143 6.12 -3.50 -22.48
CA VAL A 143 5.43 -4.80 -22.63
C VAL A 143 6.07 -5.62 -23.71
N ASN A 144 6.33 -6.88 -23.42
CA ASN A 144 6.67 -7.90 -24.40
C ASN A 144 5.48 -8.89 -24.52
N PRO A 145 4.55 -8.69 -25.46
CA PRO A 145 3.34 -9.48 -25.52
C PRO A 145 3.61 -10.93 -25.94
N THR A 146 4.64 -11.17 -26.76
CA THR A 146 5.02 -12.52 -27.20
C THR A 146 5.50 -13.38 -26.02
N LYS A 147 6.31 -12.79 -25.14
CA LYS A 147 6.78 -13.46 -23.92
C LYS A 147 5.77 -13.34 -22.76
N ARG A 148 4.70 -12.58 -22.93
CA ARG A 148 3.75 -12.20 -21.87
C ARG A 148 4.47 -11.68 -20.63
N ARG A 149 5.30 -10.65 -20.84
CA ARG A 149 6.08 -9.97 -19.79
C ARG A 149 5.83 -8.48 -19.82
N ILE A 150 5.87 -7.87 -18.66
CA ILE A 150 5.88 -6.42 -18.53
C ILE A 150 7.01 -6.02 -17.60
N PHE A 151 7.77 -5.01 -18.00
CA PHE A 151 8.79 -4.34 -17.19
C PHE A 151 8.22 -3.01 -16.72
N VAL A 152 8.28 -2.76 -15.40
CA VAL A 152 7.69 -1.59 -14.76
C VAL A 152 8.71 -0.98 -13.80
N THR A 153 9.04 0.30 -13.98
CA THR A 153 9.99 0.97 -13.08
C THR A 153 9.40 1.25 -11.71
N GLY A 154 10.27 1.35 -10.70
CA GLY A 154 9.93 1.37 -9.28
C GLY A 154 9.01 2.49 -8.81
N GLY A 155 8.93 3.59 -9.55
CA GLY A 155 8.05 4.74 -9.27
C GLY A 155 6.70 4.69 -9.96
N SER A 156 6.45 3.71 -10.83
CA SER A 156 5.22 3.62 -11.59
C SER A 156 4.00 3.34 -10.71
N LEU A 157 2.83 3.81 -11.18
CA LEU A 157 1.53 3.55 -10.57
C LEU A 157 0.86 2.36 -11.27
N LEU A 158 -0.01 1.65 -10.55
CA LEU A 158 -0.70 0.46 -11.04
C LEU A 158 -1.51 0.71 -12.31
N GLY A 159 -2.15 1.89 -12.41
CA GLY A 159 -2.91 2.26 -13.61
C GLY A 159 -2.07 2.24 -14.89
N ARG A 160 -0.77 2.58 -14.81
CA ARG A 160 0.14 2.52 -15.97
C ARG A 160 0.36 1.08 -16.46
N LEU A 161 0.41 0.11 -15.53
CA LEU A 161 0.52 -1.29 -15.86
C LEU A 161 -0.74 -1.77 -16.60
N ASP A 162 -1.92 -1.46 -16.04
CA ASP A 162 -3.20 -1.84 -16.64
C ASP A 162 -3.40 -1.17 -18.01
N GLU A 163 -3.08 0.13 -18.15
CA GLU A 163 -3.16 0.89 -19.41
C GLU A 163 -2.29 0.28 -20.51
N ALA A 164 -1.12 -0.27 -20.15
CA ALA A 164 -0.21 -0.85 -21.13
C ALA A 164 -0.59 -2.28 -21.54
N THR A 165 -1.28 -3.05 -20.69
CA THR A 165 -1.50 -4.49 -20.90
C THR A 165 -2.90 -4.84 -21.40
N LEU A 166 -3.94 -4.16 -20.89
CA LEU A 166 -5.33 -4.50 -21.21
C LEU A 166 -5.67 -4.36 -22.70
N PRO A 167 -5.18 -3.34 -23.45
CA PRO A 167 -5.41 -3.27 -24.91
C PRO A 167 -4.83 -4.43 -25.70
N LEU A 168 -3.87 -5.16 -25.11
CA LEU A 168 -3.23 -6.35 -25.70
C LEU A 168 -3.94 -7.66 -25.32
N GLY A 169 -5.06 -7.59 -24.61
CA GLY A 169 -5.75 -8.76 -24.08
C GLY A 169 -4.97 -9.49 -22.99
N LEU A 170 -4.13 -8.76 -22.26
CA LEU A 170 -3.26 -9.27 -21.19
C LEU A 170 -3.53 -8.52 -19.89
N GLY A 171 -3.32 -9.21 -18.75
CA GLY A 171 -3.43 -8.63 -17.44
C GLY A 171 -2.62 -9.38 -16.39
N THR A 172 -2.44 -8.79 -15.23
CA THR A 172 -1.85 -9.41 -14.03
C THR A 172 -2.50 -8.82 -12.79
N THR A 173 -2.30 -9.43 -11.63
CA THR A 173 -2.84 -8.86 -10.39
C THR A 173 -2.15 -7.53 -10.08
N ALA A 174 -2.96 -6.48 -9.95
CA ALA A 174 -2.54 -5.16 -9.52
C ALA A 174 -3.63 -4.58 -8.62
N GLY A 175 -3.41 -4.16 -7.46
CA GLY A 175 -4.32 -3.60 -6.45
C GLY A 175 -5.79 -3.33 -6.83
N THR A 176 -6.43 -2.43 -6.14
CA THR A 176 -7.83 -2.01 -6.40
C THR A 176 -7.97 -0.49 -6.62
N VAL A 177 -6.85 0.23 -6.58
CA VAL A 177 -6.78 1.70 -6.72
C VAL A 177 -5.65 2.02 -7.71
N SER A 178 -5.97 2.73 -8.80
CA SER A 178 -5.06 2.90 -9.95
C SER A 178 -3.81 3.72 -9.62
N HIS A 179 -3.92 4.67 -8.69
CA HIS A 179 -2.80 5.54 -8.28
C HIS A 179 -1.94 4.96 -7.14
N THR A 180 -2.12 3.69 -6.77
CA THR A 180 -1.21 2.98 -5.87
C THR A 180 0.13 2.74 -6.56
N GLY A 181 1.23 2.89 -5.81
CA GLY A 181 2.57 2.61 -6.31
C GLY A 181 2.85 1.11 -6.43
N VAL A 182 3.41 0.72 -7.57
CA VAL A 182 3.79 -0.68 -7.87
C VAL A 182 4.74 -1.24 -6.81
N GLY A 183 5.74 -0.44 -6.36
CA GLY A 183 6.80 -0.91 -5.49
C GLY A 183 6.31 -1.41 -4.14
N GLY A 184 5.70 -0.54 -3.34
CA GLY A 184 5.26 -0.90 -1.99
C GLY A 184 4.20 -2.01 -1.99
N LEU A 185 3.29 -1.99 -2.95
CA LEU A 185 2.25 -3.01 -3.09
C LEU A 185 2.86 -4.38 -3.38
N THR A 186 3.72 -4.50 -4.40
CA THR A 186 4.34 -5.77 -4.80
C THR A 186 5.20 -6.36 -3.68
N LEU A 187 6.05 -5.54 -3.06
CA LEU A 187 6.98 -6.00 -2.03
C LEU A 187 6.27 -6.52 -0.77
N GLY A 188 5.06 -6.04 -0.49
CA GLY A 188 4.25 -6.49 0.66
C GLY A 188 3.31 -7.65 0.37
N GLY A 189 3.03 -7.95 -0.91
CA GLY A 189 2.05 -8.96 -1.32
C GLY A 189 1.30 -8.57 -2.58
N GLY A 190 0.41 -7.60 -2.47
CA GLY A 190 -0.37 -7.07 -3.58
C GLY A 190 -1.70 -7.79 -3.79
N PHE A 191 -2.67 -7.55 -2.90
CA PHE A 191 -4.06 -7.94 -3.10
C PHE A 191 -4.69 -7.12 -4.21
N GLY A 192 -5.56 -7.74 -5.00
CA GLY A 192 -6.28 -7.09 -6.07
C GLY A 192 -7.39 -7.96 -6.64
N ARG A 193 -8.25 -7.37 -7.48
CA ARG A 193 -9.46 -8.01 -8.03
C ARG A 193 -9.18 -9.29 -8.84
N LEU A 194 -7.96 -9.46 -9.36
CA LEU A 194 -7.55 -10.65 -10.10
C LEU A 194 -6.77 -11.66 -9.24
N GLY A 195 -6.61 -11.40 -7.93
CA GLY A 195 -5.78 -12.21 -7.06
C GLY A 195 -6.21 -13.66 -6.93
N ARG A 196 -7.50 -13.93 -6.86
CA ARG A 196 -8.03 -15.31 -6.83
C ARG A 196 -7.71 -16.11 -8.09
N ARG A 197 -7.62 -15.41 -9.24
CA ARG A 197 -7.37 -16.01 -10.53
C ARG A 197 -5.88 -16.17 -10.84
N PHE A 198 -5.06 -15.19 -10.48
CA PHE A 198 -3.66 -15.10 -10.88
C PHE A 198 -2.64 -15.06 -9.73
N GLY A 199 -3.08 -15.21 -8.47
CA GLY A 199 -2.24 -15.04 -7.29
C GLY A 199 -2.07 -13.56 -6.90
N LEU A 200 -1.29 -13.30 -5.86
CA LEU A 200 -0.91 -11.95 -5.45
C LEU A 200 -0.04 -11.29 -6.55
N THR A 201 0.14 -9.97 -6.49
CA THR A 201 1.05 -9.27 -7.40
C THR A 201 2.47 -9.85 -7.34
N LEU A 202 2.97 -10.17 -6.13
CA LEU A 202 4.29 -10.79 -5.95
C LEU A 202 4.41 -12.21 -6.54
N ASP A 203 3.31 -12.94 -6.71
CA ASP A 203 3.32 -14.29 -7.32
C ASP A 203 3.57 -14.22 -8.83
N ASN A 204 3.23 -13.08 -9.42
CA ASN A 204 3.47 -12.81 -10.83
C ASN A 204 4.85 -12.19 -11.11
N LEU A 205 5.63 -11.86 -10.06
CA LEU A 205 6.97 -11.30 -10.19
C LEU A 205 7.94 -12.35 -10.74
N LYS A 206 8.73 -11.97 -11.73
CA LYS A 206 9.72 -12.83 -12.40
C LYS A 206 11.15 -12.41 -12.08
N SER A 207 11.39 -11.10 -11.98
CA SER A 207 12.68 -10.54 -11.62
C SER A 207 12.54 -9.12 -11.08
N VAL A 208 13.58 -8.63 -10.42
CA VAL A 208 13.73 -7.24 -10.01
C VAL A 208 15.14 -6.74 -10.27
N GLU A 209 15.27 -5.43 -10.51
CA GLU A 209 16.50 -4.69 -10.27
C GLU A 209 16.37 -3.95 -8.94
N ILE A 210 17.37 -4.06 -8.08
CA ILE A 210 17.34 -3.52 -6.71
C ILE A 210 18.70 -2.94 -6.31
N VAL A 211 18.69 -1.74 -5.75
CA VAL A 211 19.86 -1.14 -5.11
C VAL A 211 19.87 -1.53 -3.63
N THR A 212 20.84 -2.35 -3.22
CA THR A 212 21.03 -2.82 -1.84
C THR A 212 21.76 -1.80 -0.97
N ALA A 213 21.85 -2.01 0.35
CA ALA A 213 22.39 -1.03 1.29
C ALA A 213 23.88 -0.67 1.08
N ASP A 214 24.61 -1.46 0.32
CA ASP A 214 25.99 -1.21 -0.13
C ASP A 214 26.07 -0.33 -1.40
N GLY A 215 24.93 0.21 -1.89
CA GLY A 215 24.85 1.04 -3.08
C GLY A 215 24.97 0.28 -4.41
N GLN A 216 25.05 -1.05 -4.37
CA GLN A 216 25.17 -1.86 -5.59
C GLN A 216 23.82 -2.15 -6.22
N LEU A 217 23.71 -1.92 -7.53
CA LEU A 217 22.59 -2.39 -8.33
C LEU A 217 22.73 -3.90 -8.57
N ARG A 218 21.70 -4.66 -8.21
CA ARG A 218 21.63 -6.10 -8.37
C ARG A 218 20.43 -6.50 -9.17
N TYR A 219 20.58 -7.49 -10.01
CA TYR A 219 19.48 -8.23 -10.60
C TYR A 219 19.15 -9.42 -9.69
N ALA A 220 17.87 -9.73 -9.52
CA ALA A 220 17.44 -10.88 -8.72
C ALA A 220 16.23 -11.57 -9.36
N ASP A 221 16.34 -12.88 -9.53
CA ASP A 221 15.29 -13.77 -10.03
C ASP A 221 15.39 -15.15 -9.37
N ALA A 222 14.77 -16.18 -9.97
CA ALA A 222 14.78 -17.54 -9.44
C ALA A 222 16.18 -18.21 -9.47
N GLU A 223 17.09 -17.74 -10.34
CA GLU A 223 18.42 -18.30 -10.57
C GLU A 223 19.53 -17.41 -10.01
N GLU A 224 19.44 -16.10 -10.24
CA GLU A 224 20.43 -15.12 -9.78
C GLU A 224 19.92 -14.38 -8.54
N ASN A 225 20.76 -14.29 -7.49
CA ASN A 225 20.40 -13.69 -6.19
C ASN A 225 19.05 -14.22 -5.65
N SER A 226 18.80 -15.54 -5.78
CA SER A 226 17.50 -16.17 -5.54
C SER A 226 16.97 -15.98 -4.11
N GLU A 227 17.86 -15.90 -3.10
CA GLU A 227 17.44 -15.59 -1.72
C GLU A 227 16.93 -14.15 -1.58
N LEU A 228 17.57 -13.19 -2.24
CA LEU A 228 17.11 -11.81 -2.29
C LEU A 228 15.76 -11.73 -3.01
N PHE A 229 15.61 -12.43 -4.15
CA PHE A 229 14.36 -12.53 -4.88
C PHE A 229 13.24 -13.15 -4.05
N TRP A 230 13.55 -14.20 -3.26
CA TRP A 230 12.60 -14.76 -2.31
C TRP A 230 12.20 -13.73 -1.25
N GLY A 231 13.16 -13.01 -0.69
CA GLY A 231 12.96 -12.02 0.36
C GLY A 231 12.09 -10.83 -0.06
N VAL A 232 12.29 -10.27 -1.25
CA VAL A 232 11.51 -9.13 -1.75
C VAL A 232 10.06 -9.50 -2.09
N ARG A 233 9.74 -10.78 -2.22
CA ARG A 233 8.38 -11.27 -2.44
C ARG A 233 7.63 -11.48 -1.12
N GLY A 234 7.34 -10.38 -0.40
CA GLY A 234 6.59 -10.35 0.86
C GLY A 234 7.34 -9.79 2.06
N GLY A 235 8.68 -9.73 2.01
CA GLY A 235 9.50 -9.12 3.07
C GLY A 235 9.49 -7.58 3.06
N GLY A 236 8.79 -6.95 2.11
CA GLY A 236 8.74 -5.50 1.99
C GLY A 236 10.05 -4.87 1.51
N GLY A 237 10.18 -3.56 1.71
CA GLY A 237 11.36 -2.79 1.32
C GLY A 237 12.57 -2.93 2.27
N ASN A 238 12.73 -4.06 2.95
CA ASN A 238 13.78 -4.25 3.96
C ASN A 238 15.19 -4.45 3.40
N PHE A 239 15.34 -4.77 2.11
CA PHE A 239 16.60 -5.25 1.54
C PHE A 239 17.23 -4.26 0.55
N GLY A 240 16.49 -3.23 0.13
CA GLY A 240 16.94 -2.27 -0.87
C GLY A 240 15.80 -1.50 -1.50
N VAL A 241 16.17 -0.68 -2.48
CA VAL A 241 15.26 0.12 -3.30
C VAL A 241 15.12 -0.56 -4.65
N VAL A 242 13.94 -1.11 -4.95
CA VAL A 242 13.67 -1.75 -6.26
C VAL A 242 13.43 -0.66 -7.30
N THR A 243 14.23 -0.67 -8.34
CA THR A 243 14.20 0.28 -9.47
C THR A 243 13.40 -0.24 -10.66
N MET A 244 13.31 -1.57 -10.83
CA MET A 244 12.52 -2.22 -11.88
C MET A 244 11.94 -3.55 -11.41
N PHE A 245 10.72 -3.85 -11.88
CA PHE A 245 10.00 -5.10 -11.69
C PHE A 245 9.67 -5.72 -13.04
N GLU A 246 9.82 -7.03 -13.18
CA GLU A 246 9.33 -7.80 -14.32
C GLU A 246 8.19 -8.72 -13.88
N PHE A 247 7.02 -8.59 -14.50
CA PHE A 247 5.87 -9.44 -14.16
C PHE A 247 5.46 -10.37 -15.31
N GLN A 248 4.92 -11.53 -14.94
CA GLN A 248 4.16 -12.40 -15.81
C GLN A 248 2.81 -11.77 -16.11
N LEU A 249 2.42 -11.81 -17.38
CA LEU A 249 1.09 -11.46 -17.85
C LEU A 249 0.29 -12.72 -18.23
N HIS A 250 -1.04 -12.63 -18.05
CA HIS A 250 -1.99 -13.68 -18.35
C HIS A 250 -2.99 -13.21 -19.41
N PRO A 251 -3.49 -14.10 -20.29
CA PRO A 251 -4.59 -13.78 -21.18
C PRO A 251 -5.83 -13.35 -20.36
N MET A 252 -6.40 -12.22 -20.71
CA MET A 252 -7.54 -11.64 -20.01
C MET A 252 -8.43 -10.88 -20.99
N ASN A 253 -9.76 -11.07 -20.89
CA ASN A 253 -10.69 -10.16 -21.54
C ASN A 253 -10.61 -8.80 -20.84
N PRO A 254 -10.37 -7.68 -21.55
CA PRO A 254 -10.35 -6.36 -20.96
C PRO A 254 -11.72 -5.94 -20.39
N LYS A 255 -12.81 -6.59 -20.82
CA LYS A 255 -14.14 -6.39 -20.26
C LYS A 255 -14.44 -7.40 -19.16
N VAL A 256 -15.03 -6.89 -18.07
CA VAL A 256 -15.45 -7.65 -16.88
C VAL A 256 -16.88 -7.25 -16.53
N VAL A 257 -17.56 -8.04 -15.70
CA VAL A 257 -18.76 -7.54 -15.01
C VAL A 257 -18.31 -7.01 -13.65
N GLY A 258 -18.47 -5.71 -13.43
CA GLY A 258 -17.96 -5.06 -12.22
C GLY A 258 -18.85 -3.90 -11.75
N GLY A 259 -18.64 -3.52 -10.48
CA GLY A 259 -19.40 -2.46 -9.83
C GLY A 259 -19.82 -2.85 -8.41
N ARG A 260 -20.96 -2.35 -7.93
CA ARG A 260 -21.42 -2.57 -6.55
C ARG A 260 -22.87 -2.99 -6.48
N ILE A 261 -23.12 -3.95 -5.57
CA ILE A 261 -24.46 -4.28 -5.12
C ILE A 261 -24.59 -3.76 -3.68
N THR A 262 -25.51 -2.79 -3.48
CA THR A 262 -25.79 -2.23 -2.15
C THR A 262 -27.05 -2.88 -1.58
N TYR A 263 -26.95 -3.31 -0.33
CA TYR A 263 -28.03 -4.00 0.38
C TYR A 263 -28.56 -3.20 1.56
N SER A 264 -29.72 -3.62 2.08
CA SER A 264 -30.25 -3.08 3.33
C SER A 264 -29.30 -3.38 4.49
N PHE A 265 -28.90 -2.36 5.23
CA PHE A 265 -28.00 -2.51 6.38
C PHE A 265 -28.62 -3.38 7.49
N SER A 266 -29.94 -3.48 7.55
CA SER A 266 -30.63 -4.39 8.50
C SER A 266 -30.25 -5.86 8.30
N GLN A 267 -29.71 -6.24 7.15
CA GLN A 267 -29.29 -7.60 6.80
C GLN A 267 -27.77 -7.79 6.85
N VAL A 268 -27.03 -6.82 7.36
CA VAL A 268 -25.56 -6.84 7.35
C VAL A 268 -24.94 -8.11 7.93
N LYS A 269 -25.50 -8.64 9.04
CA LYS A 269 -25.00 -9.85 9.67
C LYS A 269 -25.21 -11.09 8.80
N ASP A 270 -26.35 -11.19 8.11
CA ASP A 270 -26.64 -12.29 7.20
C ASP A 270 -25.78 -12.21 5.92
N LEU A 271 -25.55 -11.01 5.40
CA LEU A 271 -24.66 -10.77 4.26
C LEU A 271 -23.19 -11.17 4.57
N LEU A 272 -22.70 -10.85 5.76
CA LEU A 272 -21.35 -11.25 6.18
C LEU A 272 -21.25 -12.78 6.39
N ARG A 273 -22.31 -13.43 6.92
CA ARG A 273 -22.38 -14.89 7.02
C ARG A 273 -22.38 -15.53 5.63
N PHE A 274 -23.22 -15.01 4.71
CA PHE A 274 -23.24 -15.44 3.32
C PHE A 274 -21.85 -15.32 2.68
N TYR A 275 -21.15 -14.19 2.88
CA TYR A 275 -19.79 -14.01 2.38
C TYR A 275 -18.85 -15.09 2.88
N GLY A 276 -18.84 -15.35 4.19
CA GLY A 276 -17.98 -16.38 4.80
C GLY A 276 -18.18 -17.78 4.21
N GLU A 277 -19.43 -18.13 3.89
CA GLU A 277 -19.80 -19.45 3.34
C GLU A 277 -19.61 -19.55 1.82
N HIS A 278 -19.97 -18.49 1.10
CA HIS A 278 -19.97 -18.49 -0.37
C HIS A 278 -18.61 -18.17 -0.96
N SER A 279 -17.86 -17.21 -0.39
CA SER A 279 -16.62 -16.68 -0.99
C SER A 279 -15.54 -17.76 -1.20
N VAL A 280 -15.48 -18.75 -0.29
CA VAL A 280 -14.51 -19.87 -0.36
C VAL A 280 -14.86 -20.89 -1.45
N LYS A 281 -16.12 -20.95 -1.89
CA LYS A 281 -16.63 -21.89 -2.90
C LYS A 281 -16.85 -21.23 -4.25
N ALA A 282 -16.79 -19.90 -4.32
CA ALA A 282 -17.01 -19.14 -5.53
C ALA A 282 -15.95 -19.46 -6.59
N PRO A 283 -16.28 -19.41 -7.88
CA PRO A 283 -15.30 -19.54 -8.97
C PRO A 283 -14.14 -18.53 -8.79
N VAL A 284 -12.94 -18.89 -9.21
CA VAL A 284 -11.75 -18.04 -9.05
C VAL A 284 -11.83 -16.73 -9.84
N GLU A 285 -12.66 -16.69 -10.87
CA GLU A 285 -12.95 -15.51 -11.68
C GLU A 285 -13.85 -14.50 -10.97
N LEU A 286 -14.55 -14.92 -9.89
CA LEU A 286 -15.38 -14.03 -9.08
C LEU A 286 -14.61 -13.55 -7.86
N TYR A 287 -14.32 -12.26 -7.86
CA TYR A 287 -13.84 -11.50 -6.71
C TYR A 287 -14.97 -10.61 -6.20
N TYR A 288 -15.22 -10.59 -4.90
CA TYR A 288 -16.10 -9.62 -4.28
C TYR A 288 -15.77 -9.40 -2.81
N ASP A 289 -15.78 -8.15 -2.41
CA ASP A 289 -15.45 -7.70 -1.06
C ASP A 289 -16.67 -7.09 -0.38
N PRO A 290 -17.12 -7.61 0.78
CA PRO A 290 -18.07 -6.91 1.60
C PRO A 290 -17.42 -5.68 2.25
N VAL A 291 -18.12 -4.57 2.16
CA VAL A 291 -17.76 -3.31 2.84
C VAL A 291 -18.92 -2.91 3.73
N ILE A 292 -18.67 -2.77 5.02
CA ILE A 292 -19.57 -2.14 5.97
C ILE A 292 -19.06 -0.75 6.31
N PHE A 293 -19.93 0.23 6.23
CA PHE A 293 -19.54 1.62 6.35
C PHE A 293 -20.55 2.43 7.15
N ALA A 294 -20.08 3.11 8.18
CA ALA A 294 -20.82 4.16 8.89
C ALA A 294 -20.24 5.51 8.45
N PRO A 295 -20.95 6.25 7.59
CA PRO A 295 -20.55 7.59 7.21
C PRO A 295 -20.67 8.55 8.42
N PRO A 296 -20.20 9.80 8.29
CA PRO A 296 -20.47 10.82 9.29
C PRO A 296 -21.95 10.92 9.66
N MET A 297 -22.26 11.38 10.86
CA MET A 297 -23.64 11.51 11.36
C MET A 297 -24.51 12.31 10.38
N GLY A 298 -25.76 11.87 10.24
CA GLY A 298 -26.72 12.43 9.27
C GLY A 298 -26.88 11.59 8.00
N PHE A 299 -26.09 10.52 7.85
CA PHE A 299 -26.22 9.58 6.74
C PHE A 299 -26.42 8.15 7.25
N ASP A 300 -27.14 7.33 6.50
CA ASP A 300 -27.42 5.95 6.85
C ASP A 300 -26.16 5.08 6.72
N LYS A 301 -26.01 4.11 7.62
CA LYS A 301 -25.03 3.05 7.49
C LYS A 301 -25.26 2.25 6.21
N MET A 302 -24.19 1.83 5.58
CA MET A 302 -24.23 1.12 4.31
C MET A 302 -23.52 -0.23 4.40
N VAL A 303 -24.03 -1.20 3.63
CA VAL A 303 -23.33 -2.45 3.33
C VAL A 303 -23.45 -2.70 1.83
N TYR A 304 -22.33 -3.04 1.20
CA TYR A 304 -22.29 -3.37 -0.21
C TYR A 304 -21.21 -4.41 -0.51
N PHE A 305 -21.37 -5.11 -1.62
CA PHE A 305 -20.31 -5.91 -2.22
C PHE A 305 -19.68 -5.11 -3.37
N ASP A 306 -18.35 -4.97 -3.35
CA ASP A 306 -17.55 -4.48 -4.49
C ASP A 306 -17.18 -5.70 -5.33
N VAL A 307 -17.67 -5.79 -6.56
CA VAL A 307 -17.67 -7.02 -7.35
C VAL A 307 -16.83 -6.86 -8.61
N CYS A 308 -16.05 -7.89 -8.95
CA CYS A 308 -15.39 -8.06 -10.23
C CYS A 308 -15.50 -9.52 -10.68
N TYR A 309 -16.22 -9.78 -11.76
CA TYR A 309 -16.23 -11.07 -12.43
C TYR A 309 -15.44 -10.99 -13.73
N SER A 310 -14.29 -11.66 -13.78
CA SER A 310 -13.32 -11.65 -14.89
C SER A 310 -13.37 -12.92 -15.78
N GLY A 311 -14.41 -13.74 -15.61
CA GLY A 311 -14.64 -14.96 -16.41
C GLY A 311 -15.38 -14.70 -17.73
N PRO A 312 -15.82 -15.76 -18.41
CA PRO A 312 -16.64 -15.64 -19.62
C PRO A 312 -17.95 -14.87 -19.37
N LEU A 313 -18.20 -13.81 -20.15
CA LEU A 313 -19.32 -12.89 -19.92
C LEU A 313 -20.69 -13.58 -20.02
N ASP A 314 -20.82 -14.63 -20.84
CA ASP A 314 -22.03 -15.44 -20.99
C ASP A 314 -22.35 -16.29 -19.75
N GLN A 315 -21.39 -16.49 -18.84
CA GLN A 315 -21.58 -17.17 -17.55
C GLN A 315 -21.87 -16.20 -16.39
N ALA A 316 -21.75 -14.90 -16.63
CA ALA A 316 -21.82 -13.88 -15.56
C ALA A 316 -23.12 -13.94 -14.78
N GLU A 317 -24.28 -13.99 -15.44
CA GLU A 317 -25.61 -14.06 -14.79
C GLU A 317 -25.68 -15.25 -13.82
N LYS A 318 -25.27 -16.43 -14.24
CA LYS A 318 -25.28 -17.63 -13.42
C LYS A 318 -24.37 -17.51 -12.20
N VAL A 319 -23.15 -16.97 -12.40
CA VAL A 319 -22.15 -16.85 -11.33
C VAL A 319 -22.53 -15.76 -10.32
N LEU A 320 -23.13 -14.69 -10.76
CA LEU A 320 -23.53 -13.57 -9.92
C LEU A 320 -24.88 -13.77 -9.21
N LYS A 321 -25.73 -14.68 -9.69
CA LYS A 321 -27.08 -14.94 -9.14
C LYS A 321 -27.09 -15.14 -7.61
N PRO A 322 -26.14 -15.88 -6.96
CA PRO A 322 -26.10 -16.00 -5.51
C PRO A 322 -25.97 -14.67 -4.77
N LEU A 323 -25.25 -13.69 -5.34
CA LEU A 323 -25.08 -12.38 -4.72
C LEU A 323 -26.42 -11.63 -4.65
N TYR A 324 -27.25 -11.71 -5.70
CA TYR A 324 -28.58 -11.11 -5.71
C TYR A 324 -29.56 -11.78 -4.75
N SER A 325 -29.32 -13.06 -4.43
CA SER A 325 -30.13 -13.84 -3.48
C SER A 325 -29.67 -13.69 -2.02
N ALA A 326 -28.53 -13.06 -1.78
CA ALA A 326 -27.93 -12.93 -0.44
C ALA A 326 -28.72 -11.98 0.46
N GLY A 327 -29.48 -11.03 -0.09
CA GLY A 327 -30.24 -10.07 0.68
C GLY A 327 -31.08 -9.13 -0.18
N LYS A 328 -31.82 -8.22 0.48
CA LYS A 328 -32.61 -7.19 -0.22
C LYS A 328 -31.70 -6.16 -0.88
N VAL A 329 -31.60 -6.22 -2.19
CA VAL A 329 -30.86 -5.25 -2.99
C VAL A 329 -31.58 -3.90 -2.96
N LEU A 330 -30.87 -2.83 -2.60
CA LEU A 330 -31.34 -1.45 -2.64
C LEU A 330 -30.84 -0.72 -3.89
N LYS A 331 -29.64 -1.07 -4.34
CA LYS A 331 -29.04 -0.49 -5.54
C LYS A 331 -28.11 -1.48 -6.19
N ASP A 332 -28.22 -1.60 -7.50
CA ASP A 332 -27.38 -2.40 -8.35
C ASP A 332 -26.68 -1.50 -9.37
N ASN A 333 -25.36 -1.57 -9.39
CA ASN A 333 -24.51 -0.85 -10.34
C ASN A 333 -23.58 -1.83 -11.08
N LEU A 334 -23.90 -3.15 -11.09
CA LEU A 334 -23.13 -4.10 -11.89
C LEU A 334 -23.41 -3.88 -13.37
N GLU A 335 -22.35 -3.77 -14.12
CA GLU A 335 -22.42 -3.65 -15.59
C GLU A 335 -21.20 -4.31 -16.25
N THR A 336 -21.31 -4.62 -17.55
CA THR A 336 -20.15 -4.99 -18.35
C THR A 336 -19.34 -3.73 -18.64
N ILE A 337 -18.15 -3.66 -18.04
CA ILE A 337 -17.30 -2.46 -18.01
C ILE A 337 -15.87 -2.83 -18.40
N ASP A 338 -15.10 -1.88 -18.89
CA ASP A 338 -13.66 -2.06 -19.05
C ASP A 338 -12.99 -2.20 -17.68
N TYR A 339 -12.13 -3.19 -17.52
CA TYR A 339 -11.42 -3.42 -16.25
C TYR A 339 -10.66 -2.18 -15.77
N MET A 340 -10.09 -1.39 -16.70
CA MET A 340 -9.44 -0.12 -16.37
C MET A 340 -10.41 0.87 -15.72
N THR A 341 -11.66 0.95 -16.23
CA THR A 341 -12.69 1.84 -15.65
C THR A 341 -13.06 1.36 -14.24
N LEU A 342 -13.16 0.03 -14.03
CA LEU A 342 -13.41 -0.55 -12.71
C LEU A 342 -12.24 -0.24 -11.74
N GLN A 343 -10.98 -0.35 -12.18
CA GLN A 343 -9.81 -0.01 -11.37
C GLN A 343 -9.79 1.47 -10.97
N LYS A 344 -10.10 2.36 -11.90
CA LYS A 344 -10.19 3.81 -11.62
C LYS A 344 -11.36 4.20 -10.72
N SER A 345 -12.41 3.38 -10.62
CA SER A 345 -13.50 3.63 -9.68
C SER A 345 -13.05 3.58 -8.22
N GLY A 346 -11.99 2.84 -7.91
CA GLY A 346 -11.35 2.82 -6.60
C GLY A 346 -10.67 4.14 -6.21
N ASP A 347 -10.30 4.96 -7.19
CA ASP A 347 -9.64 6.25 -6.96
C ASP A 347 -10.59 7.25 -6.27
N ASP A 348 -11.88 7.19 -6.58
CA ASP A 348 -12.92 8.02 -5.96
C ASP A 348 -13.19 7.60 -4.50
N ASP A 349 -12.97 6.32 -4.16
CA ASP A 349 -13.15 5.78 -2.81
C ASP A 349 -11.96 6.04 -1.90
N ASP A 350 -10.80 6.28 -2.51
CA ASP A 350 -9.53 6.49 -1.84
C ASP A 350 -8.87 7.81 -2.26
N PRO A 351 -9.53 8.95 -2.03
CA PRO A 351 -9.05 10.25 -2.48
C PRO A 351 -7.77 10.63 -1.74
N ARG A 352 -6.81 11.14 -2.49
CA ARG A 352 -5.63 11.80 -1.90
C ARG A 352 -6.09 13.03 -1.11
N GLY A 353 -5.63 13.15 0.13
CA GLY A 353 -5.91 14.33 0.96
C GLY A 353 -6.82 14.09 2.16
N ALA A 354 -7.39 12.91 2.33
CA ALA A 354 -8.06 12.53 3.58
C ALA A 354 -7.06 12.06 4.65
N SER A 355 -7.38 12.32 5.90
CA SER A 355 -6.71 11.70 7.05
C SER A 355 -7.33 10.34 7.33
N GLN A 356 -6.52 9.36 7.72
CA GLN A 356 -7.00 8.00 7.96
C GLN A 356 -6.14 7.23 8.96
N TYR A 357 -6.76 6.22 9.57
CA TYR A 357 -6.08 5.22 10.39
C TYR A 357 -6.73 3.87 10.15
N LEU A 358 -5.97 2.92 9.64
CA LEU A 358 -6.44 1.58 9.31
C LEU A 358 -5.61 0.54 10.07
N LYS A 359 -6.24 -0.58 10.42
CA LYS A 359 -5.62 -1.79 10.93
C LYS A 359 -6.18 -2.98 10.17
N GLY A 360 -5.31 -3.94 9.85
CA GLY A 360 -5.69 -5.14 9.12
C GLY A 360 -5.06 -6.40 9.68
N GLY A 361 -5.69 -7.53 9.43
CA GLY A 361 -5.20 -8.85 9.80
C GLY A 361 -5.89 -9.94 9.00
N PHE A 362 -5.23 -11.09 8.92
CA PHE A 362 -5.69 -12.24 8.12
C PHE A 362 -6.68 -13.10 8.89
N ILE A 363 -7.77 -13.51 8.23
CA ILE A 363 -8.80 -14.39 8.78
C ILE A 363 -8.97 -15.64 7.92
N THR A 364 -9.27 -16.76 8.59
CA THR A 364 -9.69 -18.01 7.94
C THR A 364 -11.20 -18.10 7.81
N ASP A 365 -11.94 -17.63 8.83
CA ASP A 365 -13.38 -17.82 8.93
C ASP A 365 -14.09 -16.53 9.34
N VAL A 366 -15.26 -16.30 8.77
CA VAL A 366 -16.17 -15.22 9.15
C VAL A 366 -17.16 -15.75 10.17
N THR A 367 -16.70 -15.87 11.42
CA THR A 367 -17.49 -16.44 12.53
C THR A 367 -18.58 -15.48 13.01
N SER A 368 -19.65 -16.00 13.65
CA SER A 368 -20.71 -15.15 14.23
C SER A 368 -20.16 -14.15 15.25
N GLY A 369 -19.15 -14.54 16.06
CA GLY A 369 -18.50 -13.63 17.00
C GLY A 369 -17.75 -12.48 16.33
N LEU A 370 -17.09 -12.74 15.18
CA LEU A 370 -16.47 -11.70 14.37
C LEU A 370 -17.53 -10.77 13.79
N ILE A 371 -18.60 -11.33 13.20
CA ILE A 371 -19.71 -10.56 12.60
C ILE A 371 -20.32 -9.61 13.63
N ASP A 372 -20.70 -10.13 14.81
CA ASP A 372 -21.24 -9.32 15.90
C ASP A 372 -20.27 -8.22 16.32
N THR A 373 -18.99 -8.57 16.47
CA THR A 373 -17.96 -7.60 16.85
C THR A 373 -17.83 -6.46 15.81
N LEU A 374 -17.84 -6.78 14.52
CA LEU A 374 -17.73 -5.80 13.45
C LEU A 374 -18.94 -4.86 13.40
N VAL A 375 -20.14 -5.43 13.48
CA VAL A 375 -21.39 -4.67 13.29
C VAL A 375 -21.75 -3.85 14.52
N ASP A 376 -21.68 -4.46 15.71
CA ASP A 376 -22.14 -3.83 16.97
C ASP A 376 -21.17 -2.73 17.46
N ASN A 377 -19.92 -2.70 16.97
CA ASN A 377 -18.94 -1.67 17.31
C ASN A 377 -18.67 -0.66 16.19
N LEU A 378 -19.40 -0.74 15.08
CA LEU A 378 -19.32 0.24 14.00
C LEU A 378 -20.12 1.50 14.37
N GLU A 379 -19.41 2.54 14.80
CA GLU A 379 -20.00 3.78 15.32
C GLU A 379 -20.10 4.86 14.24
N ALA A 380 -21.22 5.61 14.23
CA ALA A 380 -21.33 6.87 13.53
C ALA A 380 -20.67 7.99 14.38
N HIS A 381 -20.09 9.00 13.71
CA HIS A 381 -19.44 10.14 14.33
C HIS A 381 -19.64 11.41 13.47
N PRO A 382 -19.73 12.62 14.04
CA PRO A 382 -20.00 13.84 13.26
C PRO A 382 -19.03 14.09 12.10
N THR A 383 -17.73 13.78 12.28
CA THR A 383 -16.67 14.09 11.30
C THR A 383 -15.92 12.85 10.80
N ARG A 384 -16.24 11.64 11.28
CA ARG A 384 -15.52 10.42 10.95
C ARG A 384 -16.38 9.48 10.12
N GLY A 385 -15.85 9.00 8.99
CA GLY A 385 -16.30 7.77 8.37
C GLY A 385 -15.60 6.56 9.01
N SER A 386 -16.37 5.56 9.45
CA SER A 386 -15.87 4.33 10.06
C SER A 386 -16.19 3.14 9.18
N MET A 387 -15.25 2.20 9.01
CA MET A 387 -15.44 1.09 8.08
C MET A 387 -14.80 -0.21 8.54
N ALA A 388 -15.33 -1.31 8.03
CA ALA A 388 -14.62 -2.56 7.90
C ALA A 388 -14.86 -3.12 6.49
N PHE A 389 -13.82 -3.68 5.90
CA PHE A 389 -13.89 -4.32 4.59
C PHE A 389 -12.94 -5.51 4.53
N PHE A 390 -13.24 -6.39 3.58
CA PHE A 390 -12.45 -7.58 3.37
C PHE A 390 -11.74 -7.45 2.02
N GLN A 391 -10.54 -8.00 1.92
CA GLN A 391 -9.88 -8.27 0.65
C GLN A 391 -9.85 -9.80 0.49
N GLN A 392 -10.66 -10.28 -0.45
CA GLN A 392 -10.86 -11.71 -0.65
C GLN A 392 -9.56 -12.40 -1.09
N SER A 393 -9.23 -13.50 -0.44
CA SER A 393 -8.17 -14.45 -0.77
C SER A 393 -8.75 -15.72 -1.41
N GLY A 394 -8.03 -16.82 -1.33
CA GLY A 394 -8.44 -18.10 -1.93
C GLY A 394 -7.97 -18.25 -3.37
N GLY A 395 -8.35 -19.35 -4.02
CA GLY A 395 -7.90 -19.68 -5.37
C GLY A 395 -6.37 -19.69 -5.49
N ALA A 396 -5.84 -19.12 -6.56
CA ALA A 396 -4.41 -19.13 -6.86
C ALA A 396 -3.53 -18.53 -5.73
N ILE A 397 -4.07 -17.62 -4.88
CA ILE A 397 -3.32 -17.09 -3.72
C ILE A 397 -2.98 -18.21 -2.74
N ASN A 398 -3.96 -19.07 -2.42
CA ASN A 398 -3.84 -20.10 -1.38
C ASN A 398 -3.20 -21.39 -1.91
N GLU A 399 -3.09 -21.57 -3.24
CA GLU A 399 -2.41 -22.70 -3.87
C GLU A 399 -0.88 -22.60 -3.76
N VAL A 400 -0.33 -21.38 -3.55
CA VAL A 400 1.12 -21.17 -3.37
C VAL A 400 1.53 -21.62 -1.96
N PRO A 401 2.52 -22.54 -1.80
CA PRO A 401 3.04 -22.91 -0.48
C PRO A 401 3.59 -21.71 0.29
N ALA A 402 3.39 -21.68 1.60
CA ALA A 402 3.72 -20.54 2.46
C ALA A 402 5.21 -20.18 2.54
N ASP A 403 6.09 -21.10 2.17
CA ASP A 403 7.55 -20.94 2.16
C ASP A 403 8.14 -20.61 0.77
N THR A 404 7.32 -20.65 -0.28
CA THR A 404 7.73 -20.32 -1.67
C THR A 404 8.14 -18.85 -1.83
N THR A 405 7.58 -17.98 -0.99
CA THR A 405 7.86 -16.54 -0.94
C THR A 405 7.98 -16.09 0.51
N ALA A 406 8.47 -14.90 0.78
CA ALA A 406 8.50 -14.36 2.13
C ALA A 406 7.11 -14.04 2.71
N PHE A 407 6.07 -14.00 1.88
CA PHE A 407 4.66 -13.80 2.30
C PHE A 407 4.05 -15.11 2.81
N PRO A 408 3.82 -15.27 4.13
CA PRO A 408 3.45 -16.57 4.70
C PRO A 408 1.94 -16.82 4.83
N HIS A 409 1.08 -15.80 4.60
CA HIS A 409 -0.35 -15.85 4.97
C HIS A 409 -1.23 -16.51 3.89
N ARG A 410 -0.76 -17.65 3.35
CA ARG A 410 -1.45 -18.41 2.29
C ARG A 410 -2.66 -19.21 2.81
N TYR A 411 -2.80 -19.33 4.11
CA TYR A 411 -3.93 -20.00 4.79
C TYR A 411 -5.19 -19.13 4.86
N ALA A 412 -5.07 -17.83 4.63
CA ALA A 412 -6.13 -16.88 4.87
C ALA A 412 -7.18 -16.90 3.75
N ASN A 413 -8.46 -16.78 4.12
CA ASN A 413 -9.56 -16.58 3.17
C ASN A 413 -9.83 -15.11 2.89
N SER A 414 -9.37 -14.22 3.77
CA SER A 414 -9.42 -12.76 3.55
C SER A 414 -8.38 -12.03 4.40
N ASN A 415 -7.96 -10.86 3.93
CA ASN A 415 -7.38 -9.81 4.74
C ASN A 415 -8.53 -8.89 5.20
N LEU A 416 -8.80 -8.85 6.51
CA LEU A 416 -9.82 -7.98 7.09
C LEU A 416 -9.18 -6.66 7.51
N ILE A 417 -9.73 -5.55 7.05
CA ILE A 417 -9.25 -4.20 7.36
C ILE A 417 -10.37 -3.43 8.06
N THR A 418 -10.03 -2.77 9.16
CA THR A 418 -10.91 -1.86 9.89
C THR A 418 -10.25 -0.51 10.06
N GLY A 419 -11.06 0.54 10.19
CA GLY A 419 -10.51 1.85 10.51
C GLY A 419 -11.46 2.99 10.22
N SER A 420 -10.86 4.15 10.09
CA SER A 420 -11.59 5.40 9.90
C SER A 420 -10.83 6.38 9.04
N PHE A 421 -11.58 7.32 8.48
CA PHE A 421 -11.05 8.49 7.79
C PHE A 421 -11.86 9.74 8.17
N TRP A 422 -11.19 10.87 8.09
CA TRP A 422 -11.73 12.17 8.47
C TRP A 422 -11.10 13.28 7.61
N PRO A 423 -11.73 14.48 7.53
CA PRO A 423 -11.16 15.59 6.79
C PRO A 423 -9.82 16.05 7.37
N TYR A 424 -8.93 16.52 6.49
CA TYR A 424 -7.70 17.18 6.90
C TYR A 424 -8.00 18.41 7.77
N GLY A 425 -7.17 18.66 8.79
CA GLY A 425 -7.34 19.78 9.71
C GLY A 425 -8.25 19.51 10.93
N VAL A 426 -8.91 18.36 10.96
CA VAL A 426 -9.66 17.90 12.15
C VAL A 426 -8.70 17.22 13.12
N ASP A 427 -8.92 17.38 14.44
CA ASP A 427 -8.13 16.69 15.47
C ASP A 427 -8.11 15.18 15.23
N THR A 428 -6.91 14.62 15.09
CA THR A 428 -6.70 13.22 14.74
C THR A 428 -6.84 12.26 15.93
N ALA A 429 -6.57 12.74 17.15
CA ALA A 429 -6.46 11.87 18.32
C ALA A 429 -7.73 11.05 18.63
N PRO A 430 -8.95 11.61 18.61
CA PRO A 430 -10.17 10.86 18.89
C PRO A 430 -10.43 9.76 17.84
N HIS A 431 -10.05 10.03 16.58
CA HIS A 431 -10.26 9.09 15.46
C HIS A 431 -9.31 7.91 15.52
N ILE A 432 -8.04 8.17 15.82
CA ILE A 432 -7.02 7.14 16.04
C ILE A 432 -7.39 6.28 17.26
N GLU A 433 -7.79 6.91 18.36
CA GLU A 433 -8.18 6.19 19.57
C GLU A 433 -9.38 5.27 19.34
N TRP A 434 -10.41 5.74 18.63
CA TRP A 434 -11.55 4.92 18.27
C TRP A 434 -11.11 3.74 17.39
N SER A 435 -10.32 3.96 16.35
CA SER A 435 -9.84 2.90 15.46
C SER A 435 -9.05 1.84 16.23
N ARG A 436 -8.17 2.26 17.15
CA ARG A 436 -7.43 1.36 18.04
C ARG A 436 -8.35 0.56 18.97
N ARG A 437 -9.38 1.19 19.54
CA ARG A 437 -10.37 0.54 20.40
C ARG A 437 -11.19 -0.48 19.61
N TYR A 438 -11.62 -0.12 18.40
CA TYR A 438 -12.34 -1.01 17.49
C TYR A 438 -11.47 -2.21 17.12
N TRP A 439 -10.24 -1.98 16.69
CA TRP A 439 -9.29 -3.03 16.34
C TRP A 439 -9.01 -4.01 17.49
N ARG A 440 -8.79 -3.53 18.71
CA ARG A 440 -8.57 -4.40 19.88
C ARG A 440 -9.69 -5.42 20.12
N LYS A 441 -10.91 -5.14 19.66
CA LYS A 441 -12.04 -6.09 19.74
C LYS A 441 -12.00 -7.09 18.57
N VAL A 442 -11.47 -6.70 17.41
CA VAL A 442 -11.41 -7.48 16.18
C VAL A 442 -10.17 -8.37 16.13
N ASP A 443 -9.04 -7.91 16.65
CA ASP A 443 -7.71 -8.53 16.56
C ASP A 443 -7.70 -10.02 17.00
N LYS A 444 -8.46 -10.38 18.01
CA LYS A 444 -8.57 -11.78 18.50
C LYS A 444 -9.10 -12.78 17.46
N PHE A 445 -9.71 -12.32 16.38
CA PHE A 445 -10.20 -13.14 15.27
C PHE A 445 -9.21 -13.20 14.11
N THR A 446 -8.10 -12.48 14.18
CA THR A 446 -7.12 -12.37 13.10
C THR A 446 -5.80 -13.05 13.48
N LYS A 447 -4.99 -13.34 12.45
CA LYS A 447 -3.61 -13.79 12.62
C LYS A 447 -2.70 -12.96 11.74
N GLY A 448 -1.64 -12.38 12.33
CA GLY A 448 -0.73 -11.51 11.59
C GLY A 448 -1.39 -10.21 11.09
N PHE A 449 -0.67 -9.49 10.26
CA PHE A 449 -1.12 -8.23 9.65
C PHE A 449 -0.53 -8.07 8.25
N TYR A 450 -1.19 -7.28 7.43
CA TYR A 450 -0.65 -6.91 6.13
C TYR A 450 0.41 -5.80 6.31
N THR A 451 1.65 -6.07 5.90
CA THR A 451 2.82 -5.23 6.25
C THR A 451 2.75 -3.80 5.72
N VAL A 452 1.98 -3.56 4.65
CA VAL A 452 1.79 -2.21 4.09
C VAL A 452 0.81 -1.35 4.88
N ASP A 453 -0.07 -1.98 5.68
CA ASP A 453 -1.08 -1.33 6.53
C ASP A 453 -0.67 -1.26 8.00
N GLU A 454 0.56 -1.70 8.34
CA GLU A 454 1.03 -1.78 9.72
C GLU A 454 1.28 -0.39 10.33
N PHE A 455 0.70 -0.17 11.51
CA PHE A 455 0.89 1.01 12.35
C PHE A 455 1.54 0.63 13.68
N SER A 456 2.81 0.97 13.83
CA SER A 456 3.51 0.93 15.13
C SER A 456 3.41 -0.41 15.87
N GLU A 457 3.49 -1.53 15.15
CA GLU A 457 3.56 -2.84 15.77
C GLU A 457 4.88 -3.00 16.52
N SER A 458 4.85 -3.74 17.64
CA SER A 458 6.07 -4.06 18.35
C SER A 458 6.99 -4.95 17.50
N GLN A 459 8.29 -4.89 17.74
CA GLN A 459 9.24 -5.76 17.03
C GLN A 459 8.87 -7.25 17.18
N GLN A 460 8.34 -7.66 18.34
CA GLN A 460 7.88 -9.02 18.55
C GLN A 460 6.71 -9.40 17.64
N GLN A 461 5.77 -8.45 17.40
CA GLN A 461 4.65 -8.67 16.48
C GLN A 461 5.14 -8.75 15.03
N VAL A 462 6.08 -7.87 14.64
CA VAL A 462 6.72 -7.93 13.32
C VAL A 462 7.38 -9.28 13.10
N ASN A 463 8.16 -9.76 14.07
CA ASN A 463 8.84 -11.06 13.96
C ASN A 463 7.83 -12.20 13.80
N LYS A 464 6.79 -12.22 14.63
CA LYS A 464 5.74 -13.24 14.59
C LYS A 464 4.92 -13.19 13.29
N ASN A 465 4.81 -12.03 12.66
CA ASN A 465 4.03 -11.86 11.43
C ASN A 465 4.58 -12.68 10.25
N PHE A 466 5.89 -12.89 10.21
CA PHE A 466 6.51 -13.68 9.14
C PHE A 466 6.50 -15.20 9.41
N LEU A 467 5.87 -15.65 10.51
CA LEU A 467 5.75 -17.06 10.87
C LEU A 467 7.11 -17.80 10.76
N GLY A 468 7.14 -18.98 10.14
CA GLY A 468 8.37 -19.75 9.91
C GLY A 468 9.38 -19.13 8.94
N ASN A 469 9.02 -18.04 8.26
CA ASN A 469 9.89 -17.37 7.28
C ASN A 469 10.84 -16.33 7.90
N TYR A 470 10.64 -15.95 9.17
CA TYR A 470 11.38 -14.86 9.80
C TYR A 470 12.89 -15.06 9.83
N ASP A 471 13.35 -16.25 10.24
CA ASP A 471 14.80 -16.53 10.37
C ASP A 471 15.53 -16.49 9.02
N ARG A 472 14.87 -16.91 7.95
CA ARG A 472 15.39 -16.78 6.58
C ARG A 472 15.49 -15.32 6.16
N LEU A 473 14.48 -14.50 6.47
CA LEU A 473 14.50 -13.07 6.23
C LEU A 473 15.63 -12.35 6.96
N VAL A 474 15.93 -12.74 8.22
CA VAL A 474 17.06 -12.20 9.00
C VAL A 474 18.39 -12.52 8.32
N LYS A 475 18.58 -13.73 7.78
CA LYS A 475 19.81 -14.10 7.05
C LYS A 475 19.99 -13.22 5.80
N ILE A 476 18.92 -13.00 5.05
CA ILE A 476 18.92 -12.13 3.87
C ILE A 476 19.23 -10.68 4.28
N LYS A 477 18.60 -10.20 5.37
CA LYS A 477 18.85 -8.85 5.91
C LYS A 477 20.32 -8.68 6.32
N ASN A 478 20.91 -9.66 7.00
CA ASN A 478 22.32 -9.66 7.36
C ASN A 478 23.25 -9.57 6.13
N GLN A 479 22.87 -10.16 5.02
CA GLN A 479 23.65 -10.16 3.79
C GLN A 479 23.53 -8.83 3.01
N TYR A 480 22.33 -8.28 2.87
CA TYR A 480 22.07 -7.16 1.95
C TYR A 480 21.84 -5.82 2.63
N ASP A 481 21.55 -5.80 3.94
CA ASP A 481 21.42 -4.57 4.74
C ASP A 481 21.83 -4.79 6.20
N PRO A 482 23.12 -5.13 6.47
CA PRO A 482 23.62 -5.39 7.83
C PRO A 482 23.58 -4.15 8.72
N THR A 483 23.58 -2.93 8.14
CA THR A 483 23.49 -1.66 8.87
C THR A 483 22.07 -1.26 9.23
N ASN A 484 21.07 -2.02 8.74
CA ASN A 484 19.67 -1.71 8.88
C ASN A 484 19.32 -0.31 8.34
N LEU A 485 19.85 0.06 7.18
CA LEU A 485 19.57 1.32 6.51
C LEU A 485 18.07 1.42 6.18
N PHE A 486 17.48 0.36 5.60
CA PHE A 486 16.06 0.27 5.20
C PHE A 486 15.18 -0.22 6.36
N ARG A 487 15.08 0.59 7.43
CA ARG A 487 14.35 0.24 8.66
C ARG A 487 12.91 0.77 8.75
N LEU A 488 12.52 1.69 7.84
CA LEU A 488 11.17 2.26 7.82
C LEU A 488 10.19 1.36 7.06
N ASN A 489 10.06 0.13 7.53
CA ASN A 489 9.18 -0.93 7.02
C ASN A 489 8.58 -1.69 8.23
N ALA A 490 7.91 -2.82 8.02
CA ALA A 490 7.81 -3.87 9.02
C ALA A 490 9.24 -4.42 9.20
N ASN A 491 10.01 -3.82 10.12
CA ASN A 491 11.47 -3.90 10.13
C ASN A 491 11.97 -5.30 10.50
N ILE A 492 12.65 -5.94 9.58
CA ILE A 492 13.43 -7.15 9.81
C ILE A 492 14.80 -6.69 10.30
N LYS A 493 15.07 -6.84 11.61
CA LYS A 493 16.33 -6.39 12.19
C LYS A 493 17.46 -7.38 11.88
N PRO A 494 18.64 -6.89 11.42
CA PRO A 494 19.82 -7.73 11.32
C PRO A 494 20.28 -8.17 12.70
N THR A 495 20.94 -9.31 12.77
CA THR A 495 21.58 -9.83 14.00
C THR A 495 23.09 -9.61 14.02
N ILE A 496 23.67 -9.21 12.89
CA ILE A 496 25.09 -8.85 12.77
C ILE A 496 25.18 -7.35 13.01
N THR A 497 25.95 -6.93 14.00
CA THR A 497 26.40 -5.53 14.11
C THR A 497 27.52 -5.34 13.09
N ALA A 498 27.32 -4.44 12.11
CA ALA A 498 28.44 -3.97 11.32
C ALA A 498 29.46 -3.35 12.28
N GLY A 499 30.65 -3.96 12.35
CA GLY A 499 31.79 -3.49 13.15
C GLY A 499 32.31 -2.16 12.64
#